data_44d8f581c799dda24896f81128ba42e0
#
_entry.id   44d8f581c799dda24896f81128ba42e0
#
_cell.length_a   1.000
_cell.length_b   1.000
_cell.length_c   1.000
_cell.angle_alpha   90.00
_cell.angle_beta   90.00
_cell.angle_gamma   90.00
#
_symmetry.space_group_name_H-M   'P 1'
#
loop_
_entity.id
_entity.type
_entity.pdbx_description
1 polymer ?
#
loop_
_entity_poly.entity_id
_entity_poly.type
_entity_poly.pdbx_seq_one_letter_code
_entity_poly.pdbx_strand_id
1 'polypeptide(L)'
;MAKVVFRLRKPEPMIDTDDPYLTGQLLIAMPALRDPRFARTVIFMCAHNDEGAMGLVVNRLIGSISFDALMEELDIAREELPVPWSAPSIHFGGPVETSRGFVLHSADYTSEETITFESHLAMTSTVEILRDIAIGCGPHQAMLALGYAGWGPGQLDEEMQDTAWLNVGADEDIIFDQDLDSKW
;
A
#
# COMPACT_ATOMS: atom_id res chain seq x y z
N MET A 1 -14.02 23.07 1.45
CA MET A 1 -13.07 21.93 1.57
C MET A 1 -13.06 21.18 0.24
N ALA A 2 -12.01 21.34 -0.54
CA ALA A 2 -11.89 20.70 -1.84
C ALA A 2 -11.55 19.21 -1.62
N LYS A 3 -12.44 18.31 -2.05
CA LYS A 3 -12.15 16.87 -2.19
C LYS A 3 -11.14 16.72 -3.32
N VAL A 4 -9.89 16.47 -2.99
CA VAL A 4 -8.92 16.00 -3.98
C VAL A 4 -9.28 14.55 -4.29
N VAL A 5 -9.99 14.35 -5.39
CA VAL A 5 -10.29 13.03 -5.93
C VAL A 5 -9.09 12.62 -6.78
N PHE A 6 -8.19 11.79 -6.23
CA PHE A 6 -7.17 11.15 -7.04
C PHE A 6 -7.86 10.22 -8.04
N ARG A 7 -7.94 10.63 -9.30
CA ARG A 7 -8.18 9.72 -10.41
C ARG A 7 -6.86 9.05 -10.72
N LEU A 8 -6.68 7.84 -10.23
CA LEU A 8 -5.58 6.99 -10.68
C LEU A 8 -5.78 6.71 -12.17
N ARG A 9 -4.98 7.32 -13.00
CA ARG A 9 -4.91 6.99 -14.42
C ARG A 9 -4.26 5.61 -14.52
N LYS A 10 -4.91 4.68 -15.23
CA LYS A 10 -4.35 3.37 -15.53
C LYS A 10 -2.99 3.58 -16.20
N PRO A 11 -1.87 3.07 -15.64
CA PRO A 11 -0.58 3.22 -16.30
C PRO A 11 -0.60 2.48 -17.63
N GLU A 12 -0.19 3.15 -18.70
CA GLU A 12 0.12 2.48 -19.96
C GLU A 12 1.47 1.79 -19.81
N PRO A 13 1.64 0.56 -20.36
CA PRO A 13 2.90 -0.16 -20.25
C PRO A 13 3.92 0.46 -21.20
N MET A 14 4.78 1.31 -20.69
CA MET A 14 6.00 1.76 -21.36
C MET A 14 7.16 1.66 -20.40
N ILE A 15 8.09 0.75 -20.71
CA ILE A 15 9.40 0.66 -20.10
C ILE A 15 10.16 1.92 -20.54
N ASP A 16 10.13 2.95 -19.74
CA ASP A 16 11.03 4.09 -19.88
C ASP A 16 11.94 4.11 -18.66
N THR A 17 13.18 3.72 -18.85
CA THR A 17 14.23 3.72 -17.80
C THR A 17 14.62 5.13 -17.36
N ASP A 18 13.95 6.15 -17.89
CA ASP A 18 14.13 7.57 -17.60
C ASP A 18 12.87 8.21 -16.95
N ASP A 19 11.95 7.40 -16.42
CA ASP A 19 10.79 7.93 -15.69
C ASP A 19 11.26 8.55 -14.37
N PRO A 20 11.14 9.88 -14.18
CA PRO A 20 11.52 10.53 -12.93
C PRO A 20 10.61 10.18 -11.76
N TYR A 21 9.52 9.49 -12.00
CA TYR A 21 8.52 9.16 -11.01
C TYR A 21 8.82 7.84 -10.29
N LEU A 22 8.38 7.75 -9.03
CA LEU A 22 8.72 6.67 -8.11
C LEU A 22 7.60 5.63 -7.94
N THR A 23 6.60 5.63 -8.83
CA THR A 23 5.50 4.65 -8.78
C THR A 23 6.04 3.21 -8.83
N GLY A 24 5.56 2.35 -7.92
CA GLY A 24 6.02 0.96 -7.81
C GLY A 24 7.34 0.77 -7.07
N GLN A 25 7.93 1.83 -6.52
CA GLN A 25 9.15 1.76 -5.70
C GLN A 25 8.83 1.85 -4.20
N LEU A 26 9.82 1.55 -3.37
CA LEU A 26 9.79 1.78 -1.93
C LEU A 26 10.51 3.09 -1.59
N LEU A 27 9.91 3.88 -0.70
CA LEU A 27 10.57 4.98 0.00
C LEU A 27 10.94 4.53 1.41
N ILE A 28 12.18 4.78 1.79
CA ILE A 28 12.71 4.48 3.13
C ILE A 28 12.98 5.80 3.83
N ALA A 29 12.34 6.03 4.97
CA ALA A 29 12.54 7.24 5.75
C ALA A 29 13.99 7.34 6.24
N MET A 30 14.67 8.43 5.95
CA MET A 30 16.03 8.66 6.44
C MET A 30 16.03 8.88 7.96
N PRO A 31 17.12 8.51 8.69
CA PRO A 31 17.19 8.65 10.15
C PRO A 31 17.00 10.09 10.64
N ALA A 32 17.24 11.08 9.77
CA ALA A 32 17.06 12.49 10.08
C ALA A 32 15.59 12.94 10.02
N LEU A 33 14.70 12.15 9.42
CA LEU A 33 13.27 12.45 9.33
C LEU A 33 12.63 12.37 10.72
N ARG A 34 12.27 13.53 11.27
CA ARG A 34 11.78 13.67 12.66
C ARG A 34 10.27 13.63 12.80
N ASP A 35 9.53 13.69 11.68
CA ASP A 35 8.07 13.60 11.73
C ASP A 35 7.67 12.23 12.30
N PRO A 36 7.02 12.16 13.48
CA PRO A 36 6.70 10.90 14.13
C PRO A 36 5.73 10.03 13.33
N ARG A 37 4.99 10.64 12.38
CA ARG A 37 4.10 9.92 11.48
C ARG A 37 4.88 9.05 10.50
N PHE A 38 6.10 9.47 10.13
CA PHE A 38 6.90 8.85 9.08
C PHE A 38 8.29 8.39 9.53
N ALA A 39 8.72 8.71 10.76
CA ALA A 39 10.01 8.24 11.26
C ALA A 39 10.10 6.72 11.20
N ARG A 40 11.16 6.18 10.58
CA ARG A 40 11.40 4.74 10.40
C ARG A 40 10.31 4.02 9.59
N THR A 41 9.64 4.69 8.68
CA THR A 41 8.67 4.05 7.78
C THR A 41 9.32 3.57 6.50
N VAL A 42 8.73 2.52 5.96
CA VAL A 42 8.90 2.06 4.59
C VAL A 42 7.55 2.24 3.89
N ILE A 43 7.54 2.93 2.75
CA ILE A 43 6.32 3.30 2.03
C ILE A 43 6.39 2.73 0.61
N PHE A 44 5.38 1.98 0.21
CA PHE A 44 5.22 1.57 -1.18
C PHE A 44 4.50 2.67 -1.97
N MET A 45 5.09 3.11 -3.06
CA MET A 45 4.57 4.20 -3.88
C MET A 45 3.52 3.69 -4.87
N CYS A 46 2.26 4.04 -4.63
CA CYS A 46 1.13 3.66 -5.48
C CYS A 46 0.96 4.59 -6.67
N ALA A 47 1.35 5.85 -6.53
CA ALA A 47 1.29 6.85 -7.59
C ALA A 47 2.30 7.96 -7.34
N HIS A 48 2.95 8.43 -8.38
CA HIS A 48 3.74 9.66 -8.39
C HIS A 48 3.66 10.29 -9.78
N ASN A 49 3.32 11.57 -9.85
CA ASN A 49 3.24 12.36 -11.07
C ASN A 49 3.32 13.86 -10.73
N ASP A 50 3.14 14.72 -11.72
CA ASP A 50 3.14 16.18 -11.57
C ASP A 50 1.99 16.74 -10.72
N GLU A 51 0.94 15.97 -10.48
CA GLU A 51 -0.20 16.33 -9.61
C GLU A 51 0.05 15.97 -8.13
N GLY A 52 1.08 15.16 -7.84
CA GLY A 52 1.47 14.75 -6.49
C GLY A 52 1.83 13.27 -6.38
N ALA A 53 1.84 12.76 -5.15
CA ALA A 53 2.18 11.37 -4.88
C ALA A 53 1.30 10.74 -3.80
N MET A 54 1.15 9.42 -3.88
CA MET A 54 0.43 8.59 -2.91
C MET A 54 1.22 7.32 -2.63
N GLY A 55 1.32 6.94 -1.36
CA GLY A 55 1.96 5.70 -0.94
C GLY A 55 1.32 5.07 0.28
N LEU A 56 1.63 3.80 0.52
CA LEU A 56 1.16 3.01 1.65
C LEU A 56 2.32 2.63 2.56
N VAL A 57 2.23 2.95 3.84
CA VAL A 57 3.20 2.47 4.84
C VAL A 57 3.05 0.96 4.99
N VAL A 58 4.14 0.22 4.82
CA VAL A 58 4.14 -1.26 4.79
C VAL A 58 4.78 -1.90 6.02
N ASN A 59 5.27 -1.11 6.98
CA ASN A 59 5.95 -1.61 8.18
C ASN A 59 5.34 -1.13 9.50
N ARG A 60 4.06 -0.76 9.52
CA ARG A 60 3.35 -0.40 10.76
C ARG A 60 2.00 -1.11 10.84
N LEU A 61 1.80 -1.92 11.88
CA LEU A 61 0.51 -2.55 12.15
C LEU A 61 -0.44 -1.63 12.92
N ILE A 62 -1.73 -1.81 12.66
CA ILE A 62 -2.80 -1.35 13.56
C ILE A 62 -3.14 -2.51 14.49
N GLY A 63 -2.58 -2.51 15.72
CA GLY A 63 -2.75 -3.61 16.66
C GLY A 63 -4.14 -3.72 17.29
N SER A 64 -5.04 -2.76 17.08
CA SER A 64 -6.37 -2.71 17.69
C SER A 64 -7.47 -3.36 16.84
N ILE A 65 -7.20 -3.69 15.58
CA ILE A 65 -8.20 -4.24 14.64
C ILE A 65 -7.64 -5.53 14.05
N SER A 66 -8.41 -6.62 14.15
CA SER A 66 -8.13 -7.87 13.44
C SER A 66 -8.88 -7.93 12.12
N PHE A 67 -8.40 -8.76 11.18
CA PHE A 67 -9.11 -9.00 9.92
C PHE A 67 -10.52 -9.54 10.17
N ASP A 68 -10.69 -10.45 11.14
CA ASP A 68 -12.00 -11.02 11.47
C ASP A 68 -12.97 -9.96 11.99
N ALA A 69 -12.52 -9.06 12.87
CA ALA A 69 -13.34 -7.97 13.37
C ALA A 69 -13.76 -6.99 12.25
N LEU A 70 -12.85 -6.75 11.28
CA LEU A 70 -13.17 -5.93 10.12
C LEU A 70 -14.20 -6.60 9.20
N MET A 71 -14.11 -7.93 9.01
CA MET A 71 -15.10 -8.68 8.22
C MET A 71 -16.49 -8.63 8.87
N GLU A 72 -16.57 -8.75 10.20
CA GLU A 72 -17.81 -8.59 10.96
C GLU A 72 -18.40 -7.19 10.79
N GLU A 73 -17.59 -6.13 10.89
CA GLU A 73 -18.03 -4.74 10.71
C GLU A 73 -18.57 -4.47 9.30
N LEU A 74 -17.98 -5.12 8.29
CA LEU A 74 -18.40 -4.99 6.88
C LEU A 74 -19.53 -5.95 6.50
N ASP A 75 -20.07 -6.74 7.45
CA ASP A 75 -21.10 -7.78 7.20
C ASP A 75 -20.66 -8.78 6.10
N ILE A 76 -19.39 -9.16 6.11
CA ILE A 76 -18.81 -10.15 5.20
C ILE A 76 -18.77 -11.51 5.90
N ALA A 77 -19.52 -12.47 5.37
CA ALA A 77 -19.47 -13.85 5.84
C ALA A 77 -18.11 -14.47 5.49
N ARG A 78 -17.54 -15.20 6.47
CA ARG A 78 -16.29 -15.92 6.32
C ARG A 78 -16.54 -17.40 6.26
N GLU A 79 -15.92 -18.08 5.32
CA GLU A 79 -15.92 -19.54 5.27
C GLU A 79 -14.76 -20.11 6.11
N GLU A 80 -14.96 -21.33 6.66
CA GLU A 80 -13.86 -22.05 7.28
C GLU A 80 -12.89 -22.52 6.19
N LEU A 81 -11.74 -21.86 6.10
CA LEU A 81 -10.72 -22.20 5.13
C LEU A 81 -9.79 -23.30 5.65
N PRO A 82 -9.33 -24.21 4.77
CA PRO A 82 -8.38 -25.23 5.18
C PRO A 82 -7.05 -24.61 5.63
N VAL A 83 -6.44 -25.20 6.65
CA VAL A 83 -5.11 -24.81 7.18
C VAL A 83 -4.03 -25.20 6.15
N PRO A 84 -3.03 -24.34 5.88
CA PRO A 84 -2.68 -23.10 6.56
C PRO A 84 -3.20 -21.85 5.83
N TRP A 85 -4.26 -21.24 6.33
CA TRP A 85 -4.67 -19.91 5.88
C TRP A 85 -4.26 -18.88 6.92
N SER A 86 -3.61 -17.82 6.45
CA SER A 86 -3.19 -16.68 7.28
C SER A 86 -3.98 -15.45 6.88
N ALA A 87 -4.71 -14.88 7.83
CA ALA A 87 -5.42 -13.63 7.61
C ALA A 87 -4.43 -12.50 7.26
N PRO A 88 -4.77 -11.63 6.29
CA PRO A 88 -3.96 -10.47 6.01
C PRO A 88 -3.77 -9.59 7.24
N SER A 89 -2.56 -9.09 7.45
CA SER A 89 -2.29 -8.12 8.50
C SER A 89 -2.88 -6.75 8.13
N ILE A 90 -3.34 -6.00 9.14
CA ILE A 90 -3.89 -4.65 8.95
C ILE A 90 -2.83 -3.64 9.36
N HIS A 91 -2.43 -2.81 8.41
CA HIS A 91 -1.39 -1.81 8.54
C HIS A 91 -1.98 -0.40 8.62
N PHE A 92 -1.28 0.47 9.32
CA PHE A 92 -1.47 1.90 9.20
C PHE A 92 -0.82 2.36 7.90
N GLY A 93 -1.61 2.58 6.86
CA GLY A 93 -1.12 2.97 5.53
C GLY A 93 -0.67 4.44 5.44
N GLY A 94 -1.17 5.28 6.34
CA GLY A 94 -0.81 6.70 6.42
C GLY A 94 -1.89 7.56 7.08
N PRO A 95 -1.61 8.86 7.27
CA PRO A 95 -2.48 9.76 8.03
C PRO A 95 -3.68 10.31 7.24
N VAL A 96 -3.74 10.08 5.93
CA VAL A 96 -4.81 10.61 5.06
C VAL A 96 -5.91 9.57 4.92
N GLU A 97 -7.18 9.99 5.05
CA GLU A 97 -8.38 9.13 4.92
C GLU A 97 -8.25 7.78 5.69
N THR A 98 -7.98 7.83 6.97
CA THR A 98 -7.65 6.66 7.83
C THR A 98 -8.72 5.58 7.90
N SER A 99 -9.93 5.84 7.41
CA SER A 99 -11.02 4.86 7.27
C SER A 99 -11.08 4.20 5.87
N ARG A 100 -10.26 4.64 4.93
CA ARG A 100 -10.23 4.09 3.58
C ARG A 100 -9.25 2.91 3.52
N GLY A 101 -9.74 1.76 3.05
CA GLY A 101 -8.96 0.53 2.91
C GLY A 101 -8.32 0.38 1.53
N PHE A 102 -7.08 -0.13 1.53
CA PHE A 102 -6.33 -0.53 0.34
C PHE A 102 -5.73 -1.90 0.58
N VAL A 103 -5.89 -2.81 -0.35
CA VAL A 103 -5.23 -4.11 -0.29
C VAL A 103 -4.06 -4.10 -1.27
N LEU A 104 -2.84 -4.14 -0.75
CA LEU A 104 -1.63 -4.38 -1.53
C LEU A 104 -1.41 -5.89 -1.57
N HIS A 105 -1.23 -6.47 -2.74
CA HIS A 105 -1.24 -7.91 -2.91
C HIS A 105 -0.37 -8.38 -4.09
N SER A 106 -0.12 -9.69 -4.16
CA SER A 106 0.54 -10.34 -5.29
C SER A 106 -0.33 -10.25 -6.56
N ALA A 107 0.30 -10.16 -7.73
CA ALA A 107 -0.38 -9.89 -9.00
C ALA A 107 -1.16 -11.09 -9.57
N ASP A 108 -1.28 -12.19 -8.83
CA ASP A 108 -2.08 -13.37 -9.20
C ASP A 108 -3.60 -13.17 -9.09
N TYR A 109 -4.04 -12.05 -8.51
CA TYR A 109 -5.43 -11.63 -8.41
C TYR A 109 -5.67 -10.33 -9.19
N THR A 110 -6.77 -10.26 -9.93
CA THR A 110 -7.19 -9.04 -10.66
C THR A 110 -8.70 -8.86 -10.61
N SER A 111 -9.14 -7.61 -10.53
CA SER A 111 -10.53 -7.15 -10.66
C SER A 111 -10.58 -5.90 -11.55
N GLU A 112 -11.77 -5.38 -11.83
CA GLU A 112 -11.91 -4.18 -12.70
C GLU A 112 -11.17 -2.94 -12.16
N GLU A 113 -11.03 -2.82 -10.83
CA GLU A 113 -10.37 -1.69 -10.17
C GLU A 113 -8.96 -2.03 -9.63
N THR A 114 -8.39 -3.15 -10.04
CA THR A 114 -7.02 -3.52 -9.67
C THR A 114 -6.01 -2.71 -10.48
N ILE A 115 -5.07 -2.10 -9.80
CA ILE A 115 -3.89 -1.45 -10.37
C ILE A 115 -2.72 -2.40 -10.21
N THR A 116 -2.06 -2.74 -11.30
CA THR A 116 -0.85 -3.59 -11.31
C THR A 116 0.40 -2.74 -11.46
N PHE A 117 1.47 -3.15 -10.79
CA PHE A 117 2.78 -2.53 -10.84
C PHE A 117 3.81 -3.48 -11.49
N GLU A 118 4.88 -2.95 -12.03
CA GLU A 118 5.93 -3.75 -12.69
C GLU A 118 6.64 -4.75 -11.74
N SER A 119 6.62 -4.45 -10.44
CA SER A 119 7.19 -5.29 -9.37
C SER A 119 6.38 -6.55 -9.04
N HIS A 120 5.50 -7.03 -9.92
CA HIS A 120 4.56 -8.14 -9.67
C HIS A 120 3.59 -7.91 -8.50
N LEU A 121 3.47 -6.68 -8.08
CA LEU A 121 2.52 -6.24 -7.07
C LEU A 121 1.27 -5.66 -7.71
N ALA A 122 0.17 -5.70 -6.97
CA ALA A 122 -1.08 -5.07 -7.36
C ALA A 122 -1.75 -4.43 -6.14
N MET A 123 -2.62 -3.46 -6.40
CA MET A 123 -3.42 -2.80 -5.37
C MET A 123 -4.89 -2.78 -5.80
N THR A 124 -5.75 -3.17 -4.88
CA THR A 124 -7.21 -3.11 -5.05
C THR A 124 -7.83 -2.40 -3.86
N SER A 125 -8.76 -1.48 -4.11
CA SER A 125 -9.39 -0.65 -3.07
C SER A 125 -10.91 -0.86 -2.95
N THR A 126 -11.41 -2.01 -3.39
CA THR A 126 -12.82 -2.37 -3.32
C THR A 126 -13.09 -3.41 -2.24
N VAL A 127 -14.34 -3.49 -1.77
CA VAL A 127 -14.77 -4.47 -0.76
C VAL A 127 -14.78 -5.89 -1.33
N GLU A 128 -14.89 -6.04 -2.64
CA GLU A 128 -14.93 -7.33 -3.34
C GLU A 128 -13.68 -8.17 -3.04
N ILE A 129 -12.49 -7.57 -3.05
CA ILE A 129 -11.26 -8.33 -2.74
C ILE A 129 -11.28 -8.88 -1.30
N LEU A 130 -11.88 -8.15 -0.35
CA LEU A 130 -12.01 -8.63 1.04
C LEU A 130 -12.95 -9.84 1.11
N ARG A 131 -14.03 -9.85 0.32
CA ARG A 131 -14.93 -11.01 0.20
C ARG A 131 -14.21 -12.21 -0.40
N ASP A 132 -13.45 -11.99 -1.47
CA ASP A 132 -12.70 -13.05 -2.13
C ASP A 132 -11.62 -13.63 -1.21
N ILE A 133 -10.92 -12.78 -0.45
CA ILE A 133 -9.98 -13.23 0.59
C ILE A 133 -10.70 -14.06 1.66
N ALA A 134 -11.88 -13.62 2.13
CA ALA A 134 -12.64 -14.28 3.18
C ALA A 134 -13.13 -15.68 2.79
N ILE A 135 -13.30 -15.95 1.50
CA ILE A 135 -13.71 -17.28 0.97
C ILE A 135 -12.56 -18.06 0.33
N GLY A 136 -11.32 -17.58 0.44
CA GLY A 136 -10.13 -18.25 -0.09
C GLY A 136 -9.91 -18.13 -1.59
N CYS A 137 -10.60 -17.22 -2.25
CA CYS A 137 -10.45 -16.90 -3.69
C CYS A 137 -9.61 -15.63 -3.95
N GLY A 138 -9.01 -15.07 -2.91
CA GLY A 138 -8.15 -13.88 -2.99
C GLY A 138 -6.73 -14.17 -3.47
N PRO A 139 -5.85 -13.16 -3.47
CA PRO A 139 -4.45 -13.30 -3.84
C PRO A 139 -3.68 -14.19 -2.87
N HIS A 140 -2.54 -14.75 -3.32
CA HIS A 140 -1.67 -15.58 -2.48
C HIS A 140 -1.06 -14.82 -1.32
N GLN A 141 -0.68 -13.57 -1.54
CA GLN A 141 -0.13 -12.67 -0.53
C GLN A 141 -0.91 -11.36 -0.53
N ALA A 142 -1.25 -10.87 0.64
CA ALA A 142 -1.97 -9.62 0.80
C ALA A 142 -1.68 -8.96 2.14
N MET A 143 -1.66 -7.65 2.14
CA MET A 143 -1.76 -6.81 3.33
C MET A 143 -2.86 -5.77 3.14
N LEU A 144 -3.59 -5.47 4.20
CA LEU A 144 -4.58 -4.40 4.20
C LEU A 144 -3.97 -3.16 4.84
N ALA A 145 -4.03 -2.02 4.16
CA ALA A 145 -3.63 -0.73 4.70
C ALA A 145 -4.85 0.15 4.90
N LEU A 146 -4.95 0.79 6.06
CA LEU A 146 -5.97 1.82 6.34
C LEU A 146 -5.31 3.19 6.27
N GLY A 147 -5.90 4.06 5.45
CA GLY A 147 -5.33 5.37 5.11
C GLY A 147 -4.11 5.27 4.18
N TYR A 148 -3.55 6.42 3.84
CA TYR A 148 -2.40 6.53 2.95
C TYR A 148 -1.52 7.73 3.30
N ALA A 149 -0.28 7.74 2.80
CA ALA A 149 0.60 8.89 2.78
C ALA A 149 0.39 9.65 1.48
N GLY A 150 0.23 10.97 1.55
CA GLY A 150 -0.02 11.83 0.40
C GLY A 150 0.92 13.01 0.37
N TRP A 151 1.41 13.34 -0.83
CA TRP A 151 2.22 14.51 -1.13
C TRP A 151 1.52 15.37 -2.18
N GLY A 152 1.54 16.67 -2.01
CA GLY A 152 1.08 17.62 -3.03
C GLY A 152 2.03 17.68 -4.22
N PRO A 153 1.65 18.46 -5.29
CA PRO A 153 2.48 18.63 -6.47
C PRO A 153 3.91 19.09 -6.13
N GLY A 154 4.93 18.34 -6.57
CA GLY A 154 6.35 18.62 -6.36
C GLY A 154 6.86 18.42 -4.92
N GLN A 155 5.99 18.17 -3.95
CA GLN A 155 6.39 18.05 -2.54
C GLN A 155 7.34 16.88 -2.31
N LEU A 156 7.07 15.71 -2.90
CA LEU A 156 7.93 14.56 -2.75
C LEU A 156 9.31 14.81 -3.39
N ASP A 157 9.36 15.49 -4.53
CA ASP A 157 10.62 15.82 -5.21
C ASP A 157 11.48 16.75 -4.34
N GLU A 158 10.88 17.72 -3.67
CA GLU A 158 11.57 18.59 -2.71
C GLU A 158 12.09 17.80 -1.51
N GLU A 159 11.28 16.91 -0.92
CA GLU A 159 11.68 16.06 0.20
C GLU A 159 12.80 15.06 -0.19
N MET A 160 12.81 14.58 -1.43
CA MET A 160 13.89 13.74 -1.97
C MET A 160 15.20 14.53 -2.10
N GLN A 161 15.15 15.80 -2.60
CA GLN A 161 16.32 16.68 -2.67
C GLN A 161 16.88 17.01 -1.28
N ASP A 162 16.01 17.15 -0.29
CA ASP A 162 16.37 17.37 1.11
C ASP A 162 16.84 16.10 1.83
N THR A 163 16.99 14.99 1.10
CA THR A 163 17.41 13.70 1.64
C THR A 163 16.53 13.18 2.78
N ALA A 164 15.23 13.47 2.74
CA ALA A 164 14.28 12.92 3.71
C ALA A 164 13.97 11.44 3.45
N TRP A 165 14.08 11.03 2.20
CA TRP A 165 13.77 9.68 1.73
C TRP A 165 14.89 9.09 0.89
N LEU A 166 15.06 7.78 0.98
CA LEU A 166 15.82 6.95 0.02
C LEU A 166 14.81 6.11 -0.76
N ASN A 167 14.98 5.99 -2.07
CA ASN A 167 14.16 5.12 -2.90
C ASN A 167 14.91 3.87 -3.33
N VAL A 168 14.19 2.77 -3.46
CA VAL A 168 14.69 1.46 -3.90
C VAL A 168 13.58 0.69 -4.61
N GLY A 169 13.93 -0.21 -5.51
CA GLY A 169 12.96 -1.10 -6.16
C GLY A 169 12.15 -1.89 -5.14
N ALA A 170 10.86 -2.07 -5.41
CA ALA A 170 10.01 -2.88 -4.56
C ALA A 170 10.28 -4.37 -4.78
N ASP A 171 10.19 -5.14 -3.68
CA ASP A 171 10.34 -6.58 -3.64
C ASP A 171 9.19 -7.17 -2.82
N GLU A 172 8.51 -8.19 -3.36
CA GLU A 172 7.39 -8.85 -2.70
C GLU A 172 7.79 -9.46 -1.36
N ASP A 173 8.97 -10.09 -1.30
CA ASP A 173 9.47 -10.72 -0.09
C ASP A 173 9.64 -9.71 1.03
N ILE A 174 10.10 -8.50 0.71
CA ILE A 174 10.21 -7.40 1.68
C ILE A 174 8.83 -6.92 2.11
N ILE A 175 7.91 -6.71 1.16
CA ILE A 175 6.59 -6.13 1.45
C ILE A 175 5.76 -7.06 2.33
N PHE A 176 5.76 -8.36 2.05
CA PHE A 176 4.93 -9.33 2.77
C PHE A 176 5.64 -10.02 3.95
N ASP A 177 6.91 -9.68 4.22
CA ASP A 177 7.62 -10.18 5.40
C ASP A 177 6.86 -9.80 6.69
N GLN A 178 6.82 -10.74 7.63
CA GLN A 178 6.21 -10.53 8.94
C GLN A 178 7.11 -9.79 9.92
N ASP A 179 8.42 -9.75 9.67
CA ASP A 179 9.38 -8.97 10.46
C ASP A 179 9.40 -7.51 10.01
N LEU A 180 8.49 -6.73 10.57
CA LEU A 180 8.30 -5.34 10.18
C LEU A 180 9.46 -4.43 10.59
N ASP A 181 10.16 -4.76 11.66
CA ASP A 181 11.28 -3.96 12.15
C ASP A 181 12.50 -4.06 11.24
N SER A 182 12.69 -5.20 10.58
CA SER A 182 13.79 -5.43 9.65
C SER A 182 13.60 -4.75 8.28
N LYS A 183 12.40 -4.30 7.95
CA LYS A 183 12.12 -3.62 6.66
C LYS A 183 12.81 -2.27 6.54
N TRP A 184 12.98 -1.57 7.63
CA TRP A 184 13.65 -0.27 7.69
C TRP A 184 15.14 -0.44 7.99
#